data_d60d2725068373a7ddf6b1987a60a4b7
#
_entry.id   d60d2725068373a7ddf6b1987a60a4b7
#
_cell.length_a   1.000
_cell.length_b   1.000
_cell.length_c   1.000
_cell.angle_alpha   90.00
_cell.angle_beta   90.00
_cell.angle_gamma   90.00
#
_symmetry.space_group_name_H-M   'P 1'
#
loop_
_entity.id
_entity.type
_entity.pdbx_description
1 polymer ?
#
loop_
_entity_poly.entity_id
_entity_poly.type
_entity_poly.pdbx_seq_one_letter_code
_entity_poly.pdbx_strand_id
1 'polypeptide(L)'
;MSSSPASSPGPVSPASSRRGSPRRPEWAGRNYTLLTGAAVITNLGSHGALIATAFAVVQAGGSAGDVGLVAAARTLPLVLFLLIGGAIADRIPRHHVMVAANALNCVSQAVFAFLVLTGDPQLWQMMLLTALCGTGTAFFNPAAEGMLMASVSGPHANRAFALFRMAMNGAGVGGAALGGAMVALLGPGWVLAVDAAAFAAAGALRAFLDVGHIAERAPGGGLLTDLREGWVEFRSRPWLWSIVLQFSVVVAVVGAAEAVYGPLVALERLGGAAPWGVALAFFGLGTIGGAVLMMVWKPRRLLLAGTLCVFPLALPSAGLAVPLPVWGLCLVMFVSGAAIEVFGVSWMTTMHQEIPEEMFSRVSAYDWFGSLSMLPLATAVAGPVESAIGRTSALWGCAALVVVVTAAVLLVPDVRHMTRKPSATIGPDTESGGNAGALDLAKPSPADPSPAAV
;
A
#
# COMPACT_ATOMS: atom_id res chain seq x y z
N MET A 1 -26.40 -70.79 34.02
CA MET A 1 -26.09 -71.02 32.60
C MET A 1 -27.24 -70.42 31.82
N SER A 2 -27.05 -69.23 31.30
CA SER A 2 -28.01 -68.61 30.36
C SER A 2 -27.20 -67.60 29.49
N SER A 3 -26.97 -68.00 28.29
CA SER A 3 -26.25 -67.26 27.25
C SER A 3 -27.19 -66.29 26.54
N SER A 4 -26.90 -64.99 26.56
CA SER A 4 -27.52 -63.99 25.73
C SER A 4 -26.94 -63.94 24.33
N PRO A 5 -27.73 -63.81 23.27
CA PRO A 5 -27.17 -63.71 21.91
C PRO A 5 -26.82 -62.27 21.55
N ALA A 6 -25.73 -62.10 20.80
CA ALA A 6 -25.22 -60.86 20.26
C ALA A 6 -26.16 -60.27 19.20
N SER A 7 -26.44 -58.96 19.31
CA SER A 7 -27.18 -58.19 18.33
C SER A 7 -26.26 -57.74 17.17
N SER A 8 -26.63 -58.09 15.96
CA SER A 8 -26.00 -57.64 14.71
C SER A 8 -26.20 -56.15 14.42
N PRO A 9 -25.19 -55.41 13.90
CA PRO A 9 -25.39 -54.00 13.48
C PRO A 9 -26.16 -53.90 12.15
N GLY A 10 -27.18 -53.06 12.13
CA GLY A 10 -27.97 -52.75 10.94
C GLY A 10 -27.24 -51.92 9.91
N PRO A 11 -27.74 -51.86 8.65
CA PRO A 11 -27.06 -51.24 7.56
C PRO A 11 -26.97 -49.70 7.72
N VAL A 12 -25.77 -49.15 7.61
CA VAL A 12 -25.51 -47.73 7.61
C VAL A 12 -25.99 -47.16 6.29
N SER A 13 -27.01 -46.29 6.33
CA SER A 13 -27.47 -45.49 5.18
C SER A 13 -26.35 -44.56 4.70
N PRO A 14 -26.13 -44.41 3.37
CA PRO A 14 -25.14 -43.46 2.86
C PRO A 14 -25.63 -42.04 3.11
N ALA A 15 -24.85 -41.29 3.89
CA ALA A 15 -25.06 -39.87 4.12
C ALA A 15 -25.02 -39.12 2.79
N SER A 16 -26.15 -38.49 2.44
CA SER A 16 -26.27 -37.59 1.28
C SER A 16 -25.19 -36.51 1.37
N SER A 17 -24.27 -36.48 0.42
CA SER A 17 -23.30 -35.42 0.21
C SER A 17 -24.05 -34.14 -0.16
N ARG A 18 -24.44 -33.33 0.82
CA ARG A 18 -24.79 -31.94 0.59
C ARG A 18 -23.56 -31.24 0.03
N ARG A 19 -23.60 -30.82 -1.22
CA ARG A 19 -22.63 -29.90 -1.81
C ARG A 19 -22.60 -28.66 -0.91
N GLY A 20 -21.63 -28.63 -0.04
CA GLY A 20 -21.39 -27.49 0.86
C GLY A 20 -20.97 -26.30 0.01
N SER A 21 -21.66 -25.16 0.17
CA SER A 21 -21.14 -23.86 -0.21
C SER A 21 -19.68 -23.76 0.25
N PRO A 22 -18.79 -23.07 -0.49
CA PRO A 22 -17.38 -22.96 -0.11
C PRO A 22 -17.30 -22.40 1.32
N ARG A 23 -16.97 -23.27 2.28
CA ARG A 23 -16.83 -22.90 3.69
C ARG A 23 -15.66 -21.92 3.77
N ARG A 24 -15.92 -20.75 4.36
CA ARG A 24 -14.89 -19.76 4.68
C ARG A 24 -13.79 -20.46 5.46
N PRO A 25 -12.49 -20.20 5.16
CA PRO A 25 -11.42 -20.74 5.98
C PRO A 25 -11.61 -20.31 7.44
N GLU A 26 -11.43 -21.20 8.39
CA GLU A 26 -11.66 -20.93 9.82
C GLU A 26 -10.83 -19.75 10.36
N TRP A 27 -9.67 -19.48 9.75
CA TRP A 27 -8.82 -18.33 10.08
C TRP A 27 -9.34 -16.99 9.54
N ALA A 28 -10.20 -16.99 8.51
CA ALA A 28 -10.79 -15.77 7.94
C ALA A 28 -12.02 -15.35 8.76
N GLY A 29 -11.78 -14.83 9.95
CA GLY A 29 -12.82 -14.34 10.85
C GLY A 29 -13.71 -13.26 10.21
N ARG A 30 -14.83 -12.98 10.83
CA ARG A 30 -15.79 -11.96 10.38
C ARG A 30 -15.13 -10.60 10.18
N ASN A 31 -14.28 -10.15 11.11
CA ASN A 31 -13.60 -8.87 11.03
C ASN A 31 -12.66 -8.77 9.82
N TYR A 32 -11.84 -9.80 9.57
CA TYR A 32 -10.97 -9.86 8.40
C TYR A 32 -11.77 -9.73 7.09
N THR A 33 -12.90 -10.45 6.99
CA THR A 33 -13.74 -10.43 5.78
C THR A 33 -14.40 -9.07 5.55
N LEU A 34 -14.90 -8.43 6.63
CA LEU A 34 -15.50 -7.09 6.56
C LEU A 34 -14.46 -6.03 6.21
N LEU A 35 -13.26 -6.09 6.84
CA LEU A 35 -12.16 -5.16 6.55
C LEU A 35 -11.68 -5.29 5.10
N THR A 36 -11.45 -6.52 4.64
CA THR A 36 -10.99 -6.79 3.26
C THR A 36 -12.06 -6.38 2.24
N GLY A 37 -13.33 -6.76 2.47
CA GLY A 37 -14.42 -6.38 1.58
C GLY A 37 -14.62 -4.87 1.49
N ALA A 38 -14.62 -4.18 2.62
CA ALA A 38 -14.69 -2.72 2.66
C ALA A 38 -13.50 -2.06 1.95
N ALA A 39 -12.29 -2.59 2.14
CA ALA A 39 -11.09 -2.08 1.48
C ALA A 39 -11.11 -2.29 -0.04
N VAL A 40 -11.58 -3.44 -0.52
CA VAL A 40 -11.75 -3.71 -1.96
C VAL A 40 -12.75 -2.73 -2.58
N ILE A 41 -13.89 -2.50 -1.94
CA ILE A 41 -14.92 -1.57 -2.42
C ILE A 41 -14.36 -0.14 -2.53
N THR A 42 -13.70 0.36 -1.48
CA THR A 42 -13.11 1.71 -1.51
C THR A 42 -11.98 1.82 -2.51
N ASN A 43 -11.12 0.81 -2.61
CA ASN A 43 -9.98 0.85 -3.54
C ASN A 43 -10.45 0.84 -5.00
N LEU A 44 -11.48 0.06 -5.31
CA LEU A 44 -12.11 0.03 -6.64
C LEU A 44 -12.64 1.43 -7.03
N GLY A 45 -13.39 2.08 -6.14
CA GLY A 45 -13.94 3.43 -6.36
C GLY A 45 -12.84 4.47 -6.51
N SER A 46 -11.89 4.49 -5.58
CA SER A 46 -10.87 5.55 -5.50
C SER A 46 -9.89 5.54 -6.67
N HIS A 47 -9.55 4.38 -7.26
CA HIS A 47 -8.74 4.34 -8.48
C HIS A 47 -9.48 4.93 -9.69
N GLY A 48 -10.80 4.70 -9.80
CA GLY A 48 -11.64 5.37 -10.78
C GLY A 48 -11.75 6.87 -10.54
N ALA A 49 -11.94 7.26 -9.28
CA ALA A 49 -12.10 8.66 -8.89
C ALA A 49 -10.83 9.50 -9.16
N LEU A 50 -9.62 8.91 -9.09
CA LEU A 50 -8.40 9.61 -9.49
C LEU A 50 -8.44 10.04 -10.96
N ILE A 51 -8.86 9.14 -11.85
CA ILE A 51 -9.05 9.42 -13.28
C ILE A 51 -10.15 10.47 -13.42
N ALA A 52 -11.31 10.24 -12.80
CA ALA A 52 -12.46 11.12 -12.89
C ALA A 52 -12.15 12.56 -12.45
N THR A 53 -11.37 12.73 -11.38
CA THR A 53 -10.98 14.06 -10.87
C THR A 53 -10.21 14.85 -11.92
N ALA A 54 -9.20 14.26 -12.57
CA ALA A 54 -8.43 14.95 -13.61
C ALA A 54 -9.31 15.33 -14.81
N PHE A 55 -10.17 14.40 -15.27
CA PHE A 55 -11.09 14.67 -16.37
C PHE A 55 -12.18 15.68 -16.01
N ALA A 56 -12.63 15.74 -14.75
CA ALA A 56 -13.57 16.76 -14.28
C ALA A 56 -12.97 18.16 -14.37
N VAL A 57 -11.71 18.33 -13.97
CA VAL A 57 -10.99 19.61 -14.10
C VAL A 57 -10.91 20.05 -15.57
N VAL A 58 -10.52 19.14 -16.46
CA VAL A 58 -10.39 19.47 -17.89
C VAL A 58 -11.76 19.76 -18.53
N GLN A 59 -12.83 19.03 -18.17
CA GLN A 59 -14.19 19.30 -18.65
C GLN A 59 -14.72 20.67 -18.18
N ALA A 60 -14.32 21.14 -17.01
CA ALA A 60 -14.62 22.49 -16.52
C ALA A 60 -13.75 23.60 -17.19
N GLY A 61 -12.98 23.23 -18.23
CA GLY A 61 -12.12 24.20 -18.95
C GLY A 61 -10.78 24.46 -18.26
N GLY A 62 -10.41 23.64 -17.27
CA GLY A 62 -9.16 23.79 -16.54
C GLY A 62 -7.92 23.39 -17.36
N SER A 63 -6.82 24.06 -17.07
CA SER A 63 -5.50 23.84 -17.65
C SER A 63 -4.74 22.68 -16.97
N ALA A 64 -3.58 22.30 -17.50
CA ALA A 64 -2.65 21.38 -16.83
C ALA A 64 -2.24 21.88 -15.45
N GLY A 65 -2.11 23.19 -15.26
CA GLY A 65 -1.86 23.81 -13.95
C GLY A 65 -2.98 23.54 -12.96
N ASP A 66 -4.23 23.64 -13.40
CA ASP A 66 -5.40 23.39 -12.56
C ASP A 66 -5.51 21.90 -12.16
N VAL A 67 -5.25 21.00 -13.09
CA VAL A 67 -5.15 19.55 -12.79
C VAL A 67 -4.06 19.28 -11.76
N GLY A 68 -2.89 19.90 -11.94
CA GLY A 68 -1.76 19.80 -11.01
C GLY A 68 -2.08 20.35 -9.62
N LEU A 69 -2.76 21.50 -9.52
CA LEU A 69 -3.17 22.10 -8.26
C LEU A 69 -4.19 21.22 -7.50
N VAL A 70 -5.17 20.65 -8.20
CA VAL A 70 -6.16 19.73 -7.60
C VAL A 70 -5.49 18.45 -7.11
N ALA A 71 -4.53 17.90 -7.88
CA ALA A 71 -3.74 16.74 -7.46
C ALA A 71 -2.85 17.07 -6.24
N ALA A 72 -2.21 18.23 -6.23
CA ALA A 72 -1.42 18.73 -5.11
C ALA A 72 -2.29 18.95 -3.86
N ALA A 73 -3.47 19.52 -4.02
CA ALA A 73 -4.42 19.74 -2.92
C ALA A 73 -4.83 18.43 -2.24
N ARG A 74 -4.92 17.31 -2.97
CA ARG A 74 -5.17 15.99 -2.40
C ARG A 74 -3.95 15.45 -1.66
N THR A 75 -2.77 15.53 -2.27
CA THR A 75 -1.56 14.88 -1.76
C THR A 75 -0.88 15.67 -0.65
N LEU A 76 -1.01 16.97 -0.59
CA LEU A 76 -0.42 17.82 0.44
C LEU A 76 -0.92 17.47 1.85
N PRO A 77 -2.25 17.44 2.14
CA PRO A 77 -2.74 17.00 3.45
C PRO A 77 -2.37 15.55 3.75
N LEU A 78 -2.39 14.66 2.73
CA LEU A 78 -1.98 13.28 2.90
C LEU A 78 -0.55 13.18 3.47
N VAL A 79 0.39 13.93 2.91
CA VAL A 79 1.79 13.94 3.36
C VAL A 79 1.95 14.63 4.72
N LEU A 80 1.31 15.79 4.92
CA LEU A 80 1.41 16.54 6.18
C LEU A 80 0.86 15.76 7.37
N PHE A 81 -0.27 15.08 7.19
CA PHE A 81 -0.91 14.32 8.25
C PHE A 81 -0.40 12.87 8.38
N LEU A 82 0.48 12.40 7.48
CA LEU A 82 1.02 11.05 7.55
C LEU A 82 1.75 10.78 8.87
N LEU A 83 2.59 11.74 9.33
CA LEU A 83 3.32 11.63 10.60
C LEU A 83 2.41 11.82 11.81
N ILE A 84 1.43 12.72 11.71
CA ILE A 84 0.52 13.07 12.81
C ILE A 84 -0.60 12.04 12.92
N GLY A 85 -1.05 11.50 11.80
CA GLY A 85 -2.14 10.52 11.72
C GLY A 85 -1.88 9.25 12.51
N GLY A 86 -0.64 8.75 12.48
CA GLY A 86 -0.23 7.60 13.29
C GLY A 86 -0.37 7.87 14.79
N ALA A 87 0.12 9.04 15.24
CA ALA A 87 0.03 9.43 16.66
C ALA A 87 -1.41 9.65 17.16
N ILE A 88 -2.30 10.12 16.29
CA ILE A 88 -3.73 10.28 16.58
C ILE A 88 -4.44 8.93 16.58
N ALA A 89 -4.12 8.06 15.63
CA ALA A 89 -4.69 6.71 15.54
C ALA A 89 -4.34 5.83 16.77
N ASP A 90 -3.25 6.16 17.49
CA ASP A 90 -2.88 5.46 18.72
C ASP A 90 -3.64 5.98 19.96
N ARG A 91 -4.25 7.19 19.89
CA ARG A 91 -4.99 7.81 21.01
C ARG A 91 -6.50 7.66 20.94
N ILE A 92 -7.03 7.37 19.74
CA ILE A 92 -8.46 7.22 19.47
C ILE A 92 -8.71 5.77 19.02
N PRO A 93 -9.80 5.11 19.43
CA PRO A 93 -10.12 3.78 18.95
C PRO A 93 -10.11 3.73 17.43
N ARG A 94 -9.27 2.87 16.85
CA ARG A 94 -8.97 2.80 15.40
C ARG A 94 -10.23 2.71 14.53
N HIS A 95 -11.27 1.99 14.99
CA HIS A 95 -12.52 1.87 14.25
C HIS A 95 -13.26 3.20 14.12
N HIS A 96 -13.24 4.07 15.14
CA HIS A 96 -13.84 5.40 15.07
C HIS A 96 -13.09 6.30 14.07
N VAL A 97 -11.76 6.23 14.07
CA VAL A 97 -10.93 6.96 13.08
C VAL A 97 -11.28 6.52 11.66
N MET A 98 -11.40 5.20 11.43
CA MET A 98 -11.74 4.64 10.11
C MET A 98 -13.16 5.06 9.65
N VAL A 99 -14.13 5.04 10.54
CA VAL A 99 -15.51 5.44 10.21
C VAL A 99 -15.58 6.94 9.95
N ALA A 100 -14.96 7.77 10.78
CA ALA A 100 -14.91 9.22 10.58
C ALA A 100 -14.21 9.61 9.27
N ALA A 101 -13.07 8.97 8.96
CA ALA A 101 -12.36 9.18 7.71
C ALA A 101 -13.19 8.79 6.48
N ASN A 102 -13.91 7.66 6.54
CA ASN A 102 -14.83 7.27 5.47
C ASN A 102 -16.02 8.22 5.33
N ALA A 103 -16.57 8.72 6.43
CA ALA A 103 -17.65 9.71 6.39
C ALA A 103 -17.16 11.03 5.75
N LEU A 104 -15.95 11.50 6.10
CA LEU A 104 -15.33 12.67 5.50
C LEU A 104 -15.11 12.46 3.99
N ASN A 105 -14.56 11.31 3.60
CA ASN A 105 -14.34 10.99 2.19
C ASN A 105 -15.66 10.85 1.42
N CYS A 106 -16.66 10.21 2.01
CA CYS A 106 -17.99 10.08 1.43
C CYS A 106 -18.63 11.45 1.17
N VAL A 107 -18.65 12.33 2.17
CA VAL A 107 -19.24 13.66 2.05
C VAL A 107 -18.49 14.52 1.02
N SER A 108 -17.15 14.54 1.09
CA SER A 108 -16.34 15.32 0.15
C SER A 108 -16.52 14.84 -1.30
N GLN A 109 -16.54 13.53 -1.54
CA GLN A 109 -16.76 12.96 -2.87
C GLN A 109 -18.21 13.13 -3.36
N ALA A 110 -19.21 13.02 -2.48
CA ALA A 110 -20.59 13.26 -2.84
C ALA A 110 -20.86 14.72 -3.25
N VAL A 111 -20.28 15.67 -2.49
CA VAL A 111 -20.38 17.09 -2.84
C VAL A 111 -19.63 17.37 -4.14
N PHE A 112 -18.45 16.76 -4.34
CA PHE A 112 -17.70 16.92 -5.59
C PHE A 112 -18.48 16.36 -6.78
N ALA A 113 -19.03 15.14 -6.65
CA ALA A 113 -19.89 14.55 -7.68
C ALA A 113 -21.09 15.46 -8.01
N PHE A 114 -21.76 15.97 -6.98
CA PHE A 114 -22.91 16.86 -7.14
C PHE A 114 -22.53 18.12 -7.93
N LEU A 115 -21.43 18.79 -7.57
CA LEU A 115 -20.97 20.00 -8.28
C LEU A 115 -20.62 19.71 -9.75
N VAL A 116 -19.97 18.57 -10.04
CA VAL A 116 -19.62 18.16 -11.41
C VAL A 116 -20.87 17.79 -12.23
N LEU A 117 -21.89 17.20 -11.61
CA LEU A 117 -23.11 16.77 -12.29
C LEU A 117 -24.11 17.92 -12.53
N THR A 118 -24.11 18.94 -11.69
CA THR A 118 -25.14 19.99 -11.69
C THR A 118 -24.67 21.34 -12.27
N GLY A 119 -23.37 21.55 -12.46
CA GLY A 119 -22.86 22.84 -12.92
C GLY A 119 -21.38 22.83 -13.21
N ASP A 120 -20.81 24.03 -13.27
CA ASP A 120 -19.39 24.26 -13.49
C ASP A 120 -18.68 24.42 -12.12
N PRO A 121 -18.06 23.38 -11.57
CA PRO A 121 -17.39 23.47 -10.29
C PRO A 121 -16.19 24.40 -10.39
N GLN A 122 -16.07 25.32 -9.43
CA GLN A 122 -14.95 26.24 -9.36
C GLN A 122 -13.67 25.49 -8.92
N LEU A 123 -12.52 25.91 -9.42
CA LEU A 123 -11.22 25.28 -9.08
C LEU A 123 -10.99 25.16 -7.57
N TRP A 124 -11.25 26.23 -6.80
CA TRP A 124 -11.08 26.22 -5.35
C TRP A 124 -11.97 25.19 -4.64
N GLN A 125 -13.18 24.93 -5.16
CA GLN A 125 -14.09 23.90 -4.63
C GLN A 125 -13.50 22.50 -4.86
N MET A 126 -13.00 22.23 -6.08
CA MET A 126 -12.35 20.97 -6.40
C MET A 126 -11.10 20.75 -5.52
N MET A 127 -10.27 21.79 -5.34
CA MET A 127 -9.11 21.75 -4.45
C MET A 127 -9.49 21.47 -3.00
N LEU A 128 -10.50 22.16 -2.47
CA LEU A 128 -10.97 21.95 -1.10
C LEU A 128 -11.47 20.53 -0.87
N LEU A 129 -12.32 20.03 -1.78
CA LEU A 129 -12.94 18.71 -1.65
C LEU A 129 -11.92 17.60 -1.79
N THR A 130 -10.95 17.73 -2.70
CA THR A 130 -9.85 16.76 -2.82
C THR A 130 -8.88 16.84 -1.65
N ALA A 131 -8.65 18.02 -1.06
CA ALA A 131 -7.86 18.17 0.17
C ALA A 131 -8.52 17.48 1.36
N LEU A 132 -9.84 17.60 1.52
CA LEU A 132 -10.61 16.87 2.55
C LEU A 132 -10.50 15.37 2.35
N CYS A 133 -10.61 14.89 1.11
CA CYS A 133 -10.43 13.46 0.79
C CYS A 133 -8.99 12.99 1.09
N GLY A 134 -7.96 13.79 0.77
CA GLY A 134 -6.57 13.52 1.14
C GLY A 134 -6.36 13.44 2.66
N THR A 135 -6.98 14.35 3.40
CA THR A 135 -6.98 14.35 4.88
C THR A 135 -7.61 13.07 5.43
N GLY A 136 -8.80 12.70 4.97
CA GLY A 136 -9.46 11.46 5.38
C GLY A 136 -8.58 10.23 5.12
N THR A 137 -7.93 10.17 3.97
CA THR A 137 -7.03 9.07 3.60
C THR A 137 -5.80 9.00 4.52
N ALA A 138 -5.23 10.15 4.93
CA ALA A 138 -4.07 10.21 5.81
C ALA A 138 -4.32 9.60 7.19
N PHE A 139 -5.50 9.82 7.76
CA PHE A 139 -5.90 9.22 9.04
C PHE A 139 -6.37 7.77 8.89
N PHE A 140 -6.98 7.44 7.74
CA PHE A 140 -7.51 6.12 7.49
C PHE A 140 -6.42 5.03 7.40
N ASN A 141 -5.34 5.28 6.65
CA ASN A 141 -4.34 4.26 6.31
C ASN A 141 -3.69 3.61 7.55
N PRO A 142 -3.12 4.37 8.52
CA PRO A 142 -2.49 3.75 9.69
C PRO A 142 -3.51 3.02 10.58
N ALA A 143 -4.74 3.54 10.70
CA ALA A 143 -5.80 2.89 11.47
C ALA A 143 -6.22 1.56 10.83
N ALA A 144 -6.32 1.50 9.49
CA ALA A 144 -6.71 0.32 8.74
C ALA A 144 -5.65 -0.78 8.80
N GLU A 145 -4.36 -0.43 8.65
CA GLU A 145 -3.25 -1.39 8.77
C GLU A 145 -3.21 -2.00 10.17
N GLY A 146 -3.30 -1.17 11.21
CA GLY A 146 -3.31 -1.64 12.58
C GLY A 146 -4.50 -2.54 12.91
N MET A 147 -5.68 -2.24 12.36
CA MET A 147 -6.89 -3.07 12.53
C MET A 147 -6.76 -4.40 11.78
N LEU A 148 -6.19 -4.39 10.58
CA LEU A 148 -5.94 -5.61 9.81
C LEU A 148 -4.98 -6.54 10.55
N MET A 149 -3.87 -6.00 11.08
CA MET A 149 -2.90 -6.77 11.89
C MET A 149 -3.57 -7.38 13.12
N ALA A 150 -4.44 -6.64 13.79
CA ALA A 150 -5.15 -7.13 14.97
C ALA A 150 -6.23 -8.18 14.64
N SER A 151 -6.73 -8.21 13.40
CA SER A 151 -7.81 -9.13 12.99
C SER A 151 -7.34 -10.53 12.64
N VAL A 152 -6.04 -10.74 12.42
CA VAL A 152 -5.44 -12.03 12.07
C VAL A 152 -4.17 -12.24 12.85
N SER A 153 -4.13 -13.28 13.67
CA SER A 153 -2.97 -13.68 14.48
C SER A 153 -2.56 -15.12 14.17
N GLY A 154 -1.31 -15.46 14.53
CA GLY A 154 -0.79 -16.83 14.43
C GLY A 154 -0.32 -17.23 13.02
N PRO A 155 -0.23 -18.54 12.73
CA PRO A 155 0.47 -19.08 11.55
C PRO A 155 -0.16 -18.69 10.20
N HIS A 156 -1.39 -18.18 10.21
CA HIS A 156 -2.13 -17.79 8.99
C HIS A 156 -2.00 -16.31 8.62
N ALA A 157 -1.36 -15.48 9.45
CA ALA A 157 -1.23 -14.05 9.24
C ALA A 157 -0.60 -13.70 7.87
N ASN A 158 0.50 -14.34 7.51
CA ASN A 158 1.18 -14.12 6.23
C ASN A 158 0.28 -14.42 5.02
N ARG A 159 -0.51 -15.49 5.10
CA ARG A 159 -1.47 -15.85 4.03
C ARG A 159 -2.61 -14.83 3.93
N ALA A 160 -3.12 -14.37 5.06
CA ALA A 160 -4.17 -13.35 5.11
C ALA A 160 -3.68 -12.03 4.51
N PHE A 161 -2.47 -11.57 4.87
CA PHE A 161 -1.87 -10.36 4.29
C PHE A 161 -1.65 -10.50 2.78
N ALA A 162 -1.13 -11.65 2.32
CA ALA A 162 -0.93 -11.88 0.88
C ALA A 162 -2.25 -11.80 0.11
N LEU A 163 -3.31 -12.43 0.62
CA LEU A 163 -4.65 -12.37 0.01
C LEU A 163 -5.25 -10.97 0.05
N PHE A 164 -5.07 -10.23 1.15
CA PHE A 164 -5.49 -8.83 1.25
C PHE A 164 -4.80 -7.98 0.17
N ARG A 165 -3.46 -8.04 0.06
CA ARG A 165 -2.71 -7.29 -0.96
C ARG A 165 -3.11 -7.67 -2.38
N MET A 166 -3.31 -8.96 -2.65
CA MET A 166 -3.78 -9.42 -3.96
C MET A 166 -5.17 -8.87 -4.28
N ALA A 167 -6.08 -8.86 -3.31
CA ALA A 167 -7.42 -8.28 -3.47
C ALA A 167 -7.37 -6.76 -3.71
N MET A 168 -6.47 -6.04 -3.01
CA MET A 168 -6.25 -4.60 -3.19
C MET A 168 -5.69 -4.27 -4.57
N ASN A 169 -4.67 -5.02 -5.03
CA ASN A 169 -4.10 -4.83 -6.37
C ASN A 169 -5.14 -5.13 -7.46
N GLY A 170 -5.92 -6.22 -7.29
CA GLY A 170 -7.00 -6.55 -8.21
C GLY A 170 -8.10 -5.48 -8.26
N ALA A 171 -8.46 -4.92 -7.10
CA ALA A 171 -9.41 -3.81 -7.02
C ALA A 171 -8.85 -2.54 -7.67
N GLY A 172 -7.55 -2.25 -7.53
CA GLY A 172 -6.89 -1.14 -8.22
C GLY A 172 -6.95 -1.28 -9.74
N VAL A 173 -6.59 -2.47 -10.25
CA VAL A 173 -6.70 -2.80 -11.69
C VAL A 173 -8.12 -2.62 -12.20
N GLY A 174 -9.10 -3.23 -11.52
CA GLY A 174 -10.51 -3.12 -11.88
C GLY A 174 -11.03 -1.69 -11.79
N GLY A 175 -10.63 -0.96 -10.74
CA GLY A 175 -11.02 0.44 -10.51
C GLY A 175 -10.50 1.39 -11.60
N ALA A 176 -9.25 1.23 -12.03
CA ALA A 176 -8.69 2.03 -13.11
C ALA A 176 -9.39 1.75 -14.45
N ALA A 177 -9.57 0.47 -14.82
CA ALA A 177 -10.21 0.09 -16.07
C ALA A 177 -11.69 0.51 -16.11
N LEU A 178 -12.45 0.15 -15.07
CA LEU A 178 -13.89 0.48 -14.97
C LEU A 178 -14.10 1.99 -14.82
N GLY A 179 -13.27 2.65 -14.01
CA GLY A 179 -13.33 4.11 -13.82
C GLY A 179 -13.09 4.85 -15.12
N GLY A 180 -12.05 4.49 -15.88
CA GLY A 180 -11.77 5.07 -17.19
C GLY A 180 -12.92 4.85 -18.19
N ALA A 181 -13.48 3.63 -18.24
CA ALA A 181 -14.64 3.32 -19.07
C ALA A 181 -15.88 4.13 -18.65
N MET A 182 -16.16 4.20 -17.34
CA MET A 182 -17.29 4.96 -16.82
C MET A 182 -17.14 6.45 -17.07
N VAL A 183 -15.94 7.04 -16.93
CA VAL A 183 -15.69 8.45 -17.28
C VAL A 183 -16.03 8.68 -18.74
N ALA A 184 -15.62 7.77 -19.64
CA ALA A 184 -15.88 7.90 -21.07
C ALA A 184 -17.36 7.78 -21.45
N LEU A 185 -18.12 6.91 -20.75
CA LEU A 185 -19.52 6.63 -21.06
C LEU A 185 -20.52 7.54 -20.34
N LEU A 186 -20.27 7.83 -19.08
CA LEU A 186 -21.21 8.51 -18.18
C LEU A 186 -20.70 9.87 -17.70
N GLY A 187 -19.41 10.16 -17.92
CA GLY A 187 -18.74 11.34 -17.42
C GLY A 187 -18.16 11.19 -16.01
N PRO A 188 -17.27 12.11 -15.61
CA PRO A 188 -16.53 12.01 -14.35
C PRO A 188 -17.41 12.14 -13.11
N GLY A 189 -18.49 12.92 -13.16
CA GLY A 189 -19.39 13.12 -12.01
C GLY A 189 -20.00 11.83 -11.49
N TRP A 190 -20.38 10.91 -12.39
CA TRP A 190 -20.94 9.60 -11.98
C TRP A 190 -19.91 8.71 -11.33
N VAL A 191 -18.64 8.75 -11.77
CA VAL A 191 -17.56 7.98 -11.14
C VAL A 191 -17.30 8.47 -9.73
N LEU A 192 -17.29 9.80 -9.53
CA LEU A 192 -17.17 10.42 -8.19
C LEU A 192 -18.35 10.03 -7.29
N ALA A 193 -19.57 9.96 -7.83
CA ALA A 193 -20.75 9.52 -7.08
C ALA A 193 -20.63 8.04 -6.66
N VAL A 194 -20.14 7.19 -7.54
CA VAL A 194 -19.87 5.77 -7.21
C VAL A 194 -18.78 5.63 -6.15
N ASP A 195 -17.72 6.44 -6.19
CA ASP A 195 -16.70 6.45 -5.14
C ASP A 195 -17.26 6.94 -3.80
N ALA A 196 -18.11 7.97 -3.79
CA ALA A 196 -18.82 8.39 -2.59
C ALA A 196 -19.68 7.26 -2.00
N ALA A 197 -20.44 6.54 -2.84
CA ALA A 197 -21.22 5.38 -2.43
C ALA A 197 -20.34 4.23 -1.91
N ALA A 198 -19.17 4.02 -2.52
CA ALA A 198 -18.19 3.05 -2.07
C ALA A 198 -17.65 3.39 -0.66
N PHE A 199 -17.35 4.66 -0.37
CA PHE A 199 -16.97 5.11 0.97
C PHE A 199 -18.13 4.93 1.98
N ALA A 200 -19.37 5.24 1.60
CA ALA A 200 -20.55 5.02 2.46
C ALA A 200 -20.73 3.52 2.80
N ALA A 201 -20.70 2.66 1.79
CA ALA A 201 -20.82 1.22 1.96
C ALA A 201 -19.68 0.64 2.82
N ALA A 202 -18.45 1.07 2.58
CA ALA A 202 -17.31 0.64 3.37
C ALA A 202 -17.38 1.16 4.82
N GLY A 203 -17.84 2.39 5.03
CA GLY A 203 -18.08 2.94 6.37
C GLY A 203 -19.12 2.12 7.12
N ALA A 204 -20.23 1.78 6.47
CA ALA A 204 -21.26 0.91 7.04
C ALA A 204 -20.72 -0.49 7.39
N LEU A 205 -19.95 -1.13 6.48
CA LEU A 205 -19.34 -2.43 6.77
C LEU A 205 -18.40 -2.36 8.00
N ARG A 206 -17.66 -1.27 8.16
CA ARG A 206 -16.74 -1.07 9.28
C ARG A 206 -17.44 -0.74 10.59
N ALA A 207 -18.63 -0.14 10.54
CA ALA A 207 -19.45 0.07 11.73
C ALA A 207 -19.94 -1.26 12.35
N PHE A 208 -19.98 -2.34 11.57
CA PHE A 208 -20.33 -3.70 12.04
C PHE A 208 -19.12 -4.52 12.52
N LEU A 209 -17.91 -3.93 12.61
CA LEU A 209 -16.77 -4.62 13.17
C LEU A 209 -16.99 -4.89 14.65
N ASP A 210 -16.71 -6.12 15.05
CA ASP A 210 -16.68 -6.49 16.46
C ASP A 210 -15.34 -6.06 17.06
N VAL A 211 -15.35 -4.96 17.80
CA VAL A 211 -14.17 -4.32 18.39
C VAL A 211 -13.91 -4.84 19.81
N GLY A 212 -14.28 -6.11 20.09
CA GLY A 212 -13.95 -6.76 21.35
C GLY A 212 -12.50 -6.46 21.73
N HIS A 213 -12.21 -6.29 23.01
CA HIS A 213 -10.94 -5.85 23.64
C HIS A 213 -9.67 -6.05 22.79
N ILE A 214 -9.52 -5.21 21.76
CA ILE A 214 -8.22 -5.06 21.09
C ILE A 214 -7.39 -4.30 22.10
N ALA A 215 -6.39 -4.99 22.68
CA ALA A 215 -5.51 -4.42 23.68
C ALA A 215 -4.99 -3.06 23.20
N GLU A 216 -5.44 -2.00 23.84
CA GLU A 216 -4.89 -0.67 23.64
C GLU A 216 -3.40 -0.78 24.00
N ARG A 217 -2.55 -0.54 23.04
CA ARG A 217 -1.11 -0.51 23.27
C ARG A 217 -0.89 0.68 24.21
N ALA A 218 -0.36 0.41 25.40
CA ALA A 218 0.00 1.46 26.35
C ALA A 218 0.83 2.53 25.63
N PRO A 219 0.60 3.84 25.86
CA PRO A 219 1.37 4.90 25.26
C PRO A 219 2.85 4.67 25.63
N GLY A 220 3.64 4.16 24.70
CA GLY A 220 5.09 4.19 24.78
C GLY A 220 5.56 5.62 24.74
N GLY A 221 6.82 5.90 25.08
CA GLY A 221 7.48 7.19 25.23
C GLY A 221 6.94 8.40 24.45
N GLY A 222 7.32 9.60 24.79
CA GLY A 222 6.79 10.81 24.14
C GLY A 222 7.04 10.81 22.64
N LEU A 223 6.03 11.19 21.85
CA LEU A 223 6.09 11.28 20.37
C LEU A 223 7.38 11.91 19.85
N LEU A 224 7.86 12.98 20.49
CA LEU A 224 9.10 13.67 20.12
C LEU A 224 10.35 12.82 20.34
N THR A 225 10.35 11.97 21.37
CA THR A 225 11.45 11.04 21.63
C THR A 225 11.48 9.96 20.54
N ASP A 226 10.34 9.37 20.21
CA ASP A 226 10.21 8.36 19.17
C ASP A 226 10.63 8.91 17.80
N LEU A 227 10.21 10.13 17.45
CA LEU A 227 10.63 10.82 16.24
C LEU A 227 12.15 11.06 16.22
N ARG A 228 12.72 11.56 17.33
CA ARG A 228 14.16 11.83 17.41
C ARG A 228 14.99 10.54 17.24
N GLU A 229 14.61 9.48 17.93
CA GLU A 229 15.29 8.18 17.81
C GLU A 229 15.20 7.62 16.40
N GLY A 230 14.00 7.64 15.79
CA GLY A 230 13.80 7.24 14.39
C GLY A 230 14.65 8.06 13.42
N TRP A 231 14.78 9.38 13.64
CA TRP A 231 15.62 10.24 12.79
C TRP A 231 17.11 9.92 12.92
N VAL A 232 17.59 9.67 14.12
CA VAL A 232 19.00 9.31 14.36
C VAL A 232 19.32 8.00 13.66
N GLU A 233 18.46 6.99 13.80
CA GLU A 233 18.62 5.69 13.13
C GLU A 233 18.54 5.82 11.60
N PHE A 234 17.57 6.57 11.08
CA PHE A 234 17.41 6.84 9.65
C PHE A 234 18.65 7.49 9.05
N ARG A 235 19.18 8.54 9.71
CA ARG A 235 20.35 9.28 9.22
C ARG A 235 21.65 8.49 9.34
N SER A 236 21.74 7.55 10.25
CA SER A 236 22.95 6.74 10.47
C SER A 236 23.27 5.79 9.30
N ARG A 237 22.30 5.55 8.40
CA ARG A 237 22.40 4.57 7.31
C ARG A 237 22.40 5.23 5.94
N PRO A 238 23.57 5.37 5.28
CA PRO A 238 23.67 6.03 3.97
C PRO A 238 22.80 5.40 2.88
N TRP A 239 22.68 4.07 2.85
CA TRP A 239 21.85 3.37 1.88
C TRP A 239 20.36 3.71 2.05
N LEU A 240 19.91 3.92 3.28
CA LEU A 240 18.51 4.15 3.59
C LEU A 240 18.05 5.53 3.09
N TRP A 241 18.68 6.60 3.58
CA TRP A 241 18.27 7.96 3.19
C TRP A 241 18.55 8.28 1.72
N SER A 242 19.60 7.67 1.11
CA SER A 242 19.88 7.89 -0.31
C SER A 242 18.82 7.30 -1.23
N ILE A 243 18.31 6.09 -0.91
CA ILE A 243 17.21 5.48 -1.66
C ILE A 243 15.90 6.24 -1.41
N VAL A 244 15.62 6.65 -0.16
CA VAL A 244 14.43 7.45 0.14
C VAL A 244 14.44 8.77 -0.63
N LEU A 245 15.58 9.47 -0.69
CA LEU A 245 15.70 10.70 -1.46
C LEU A 245 15.52 10.45 -2.97
N GLN A 246 16.16 9.42 -3.52
CA GLN A 246 15.96 9.00 -4.90
C GLN A 246 14.48 8.71 -5.17
N PHE A 247 13.85 7.90 -4.33
CA PHE A 247 12.48 7.47 -4.51
C PHE A 247 11.49 8.62 -4.34
N SER A 248 11.79 9.61 -3.48
CA SER A 248 11.02 10.85 -3.38
C SER A 248 10.94 11.60 -4.72
N VAL A 249 12.07 11.73 -5.42
CA VAL A 249 12.11 12.33 -6.76
C VAL A 249 11.36 11.47 -7.77
N VAL A 250 11.59 10.15 -7.76
CA VAL A 250 10.92 9.22 -8.69
C VAL A 250 9.40 9.27 -8.52
N VAL A 251 8.89 9.15 -7.30
CA VAL A 251 7.44 9.23 -7.02
C VAL A 251 6.87 10.58 -7.43
N ALA A 252 7.62 11.65 -7.18
CA ALA A 252 7.21 13.01 -7.55
C ALA A 252 7.03 13.17 -9.06
N VAL A 253 8.05 12.80 -9.86
CA VAL A 253 8.00 13.02 -11.31
C VAL A 253 7.11 12.02 -12.05
N VAL A 254 7.09 10.75 -11.62
CA VAL A 254 6.17 9.74 -12.17
C VAL A 254 4.73 10.09 -11.80
N GLY A 255 4.47 10.47 -10.54
CA GLY A 255 3.16 10.87 -10.09
C GLY A 255 2.63 12.13 -10.80
N ALA A 256 3.50 13.13 -11.06
CA ALA A 256 3.13 14.30 -11.86
C ALA A 256 2.84 13.91 -13.32
N ALA A 257 3.65 13.04 -13.92
CA ALA A 257 3.42 12.55 -15.27
C ALA A 257 2.08 11.79 -15.40
N GLU A 258 1.76 10.94 -14.45
CA GLU A 258 0.53 10.13 -14.47
C GLU A 258 -0.71 10.95 -14.10
N ALA A 259 -0.63 11.78 -13.06
CA ALA A 259 -1.79 12.51 -12.55
C ALA A 259 -2.14 13.75 -13.39
N VAL A 260 -1.14 14.41 -13.98
CA VAL A 260 -1.34 15.66 -14.72
C VAL A 260 -1.24 15.45 -16.22
N TYR A 261 -0.09 14.96 -16.72
CA TYR A 261 0.13 14.86 -18.17
C TYR A 261 -0.59 13.68 -18.82
N GLY A 262 -0.76 12.56 -18.10
CA GLY A 262 -1.42 11.35 -18.60
C GLY A 262 -2.84 11.61 -19.11
N PRO A 263 -3.76 12.18 -18.30
CA PRO A 263 -5.12 12.53 -18.74
C PRO A 263 -5.14 13.48 -19.92
N LEU A 264 -4.24 14.45 -19.98
CA LEU A 264 -4.16 15.43 -21.09
C LEU A 264 -3.71 14.78 -22.40
N VAL A 265 -2.67 13.95 -22.35
CA VAL A 265 -2.21 13.15 -23.50
C VAL A 265 -3.29 12.18 -23.94
N ALA A 266 -4.03 11.59 -22.99
CA ALA A 266 -5.12 10.69 -23.29
C ALA A 266 -6.25 11.36 -24.06
N LEU A 267 -6.62 12.57 -23.70
CA LEU A 267 -7.62 13.36 -24.43
C LEU A 267 -7.16 13.75 -25.83
N GLU A 268 -5.89 14.14 -25.97
CA GLU A 268 -5.36 14.63 -27.25
C GLU A 268 -5.03 13.52 -28.26
N ARG A 269 -4.54 12.36 -27.76
CA ARG A 269 -3.91 11.36 -28.65
C ARG A 269 -4.46 9.94 -28.50
N LEU A 270 -5.02 9.58 -27.33
CA LEU A 270 -5.44 8.19 -27.08
C LEU A 270 -6.95 7.97 -27.20
N GLY A 271 -7.75 9.05 -27.38
CA GLY A 271 -9.20 8.95 -27.49
C GLY A 271 -9.95 9.04 -26.15
N GLY A 272 -9.31 9.54 -25.07
CA GLY A 272 -9.98 9.90 -23.84
C GLY A 272 -9.66 9.01 -22.62
N ALA A 273 -10.58 8.99 -21.67
CA ALA A 273 -10.38 8.37 -20.35
C ALA A 273 -10.31 6.84 -20.38
N ALA A 274 -11.03 6.17 -21.26
CA ALA A 274 -11.08 4.71 -21.30
C ALA A 274 -9.72 4.09 -21.66
N PRO A 275 -9.00 4.51 -22.73
CA PRO A 275 -7.65 4.01 -23.00
C PRO A 275 -6.65 4.33 -21.88
N TRP A 276 -6.78 5.48 -21.21
CA TRP A 276 -5.94 5.82 -20.07
C TRP A 276 -6.18 4.90 -18.88
N GLY A 277 -7.44 4.64 -18.54
CA GLY A 277 -7.82 3.69 -17.49
C GLY A 277 -7.30 2.28 -17.77
N VAL A 278 -7.34 1.85 -19.03
CA VAL A 278 -6.76 0.54 -19.46
C VAL A 278 -5.24 0.55 -19.27
N ALA A 279 -4.54 1.61 -19.67
CA ALA A 279 -3.09 1.71 -19.47
C ALA A 279 -2.71 1.63 -17.97
N LEU A 280 -3.42 2.33 -17.09
CA LEU A 280 -3.24 2.24 -15.63
C LEU A 280 -3.60 0.86 -15.08
N ALA A 281 -4.60 0.18 -15.62
CA ALA A 281 -4.91 -1.21 -15.26
C ALA A 281 -3.77 -2.16 -15.62
N PHE A 282 -3.10 -1.94 -16.76
CA PHE A 282 -1.90 -2.73 -17.13
C PHE A 282 -0.71 -2.45 -16.20
N PHE A 283 -0.57 -1.24 -15.68
CA PHE A 283 0.39 -0.98 -14.60
C PHE A 283 0.09 -1.83 -13.37
N GLY A 284 -1.16 -1.86 -12.91
CA GLY A 284 -1.59 -2.72 -11.79
C GLY A 284 -1.42 -4.23 -12.09
N LEU A 285 -1.68 -4.70 -13.32
CA LEU A 285 -1.38 -6.07 -13.72
C LEU A 285 0.12 -6.35 -13.68
N GLY A 286 0.93 -5.37 -14.05
CA GLY A 286 2.38 -5.42 -13.92
C GLY A 286 2.82 -5.65 -12.48
N THR A 287 2.25 -4.94 -11.49
CA THR A 287 2.59 -5.14 -10.07
C THR A 287 2.30 -6.58 -9.63
N ILE A 288 1.19 -7.16 -10.07
CA ILE A 288 0.89 -8.58 -9.80
C ILE A 288 1.96 -9.48 -10.45
N GLY A 289 2.35 -9.20 -11.70
CA GLY A 289 3.41 -9.92 -12.40
C GLY A 289 4.76 -9.82 -11.68
N GLY A 290 5.13 -8.65 -11.19
CA GLY A 290 6.34 -8.41 -10.39
C GLY A 290 6.34 -9.18 -9.08
N ALA A 291 5.20 -9.21 -8.38
CA ALA A 291 5.04 -10.00 -7.16
C ALA A 291 5.24 -11.50 -7.42
N VAL A 292 4.62 -12.04 -8.48
CA VAL A 292 4.81 -13.44 -8.90
C VAL A 292 6.27 -13.72 -9.27
N LEU A 293 6.92 -12.81 -10.00
CA LEU A 293 8.34 -12.93 -10.32
C LEU A 293 9.19 -13.05 -9.06
N MET A 294 8.95 -12.22 -8.03
CA MET A 294 9.70 -12.26 -6.78
C MET A 294 9.47 -13.52 -5.92
N MET A 295 8.41 -14.28 -6.18
CA MET A 295 8.22 -15.59 -5.53
C MET A 295 9.25 -16.62 -6.01
N VAL A 296 9.66 -16.54 -7.29
CA VAL A 296 10.60 -17.48 -7.91
C VAL A 296 12.01 -16.92 -8.02
N TRP A 297 12.15 -15.63 -8.30
CA TRP A 297 13.44 -14.97 -8.46
C TRP A 297 13.93 -14.40 -7.13
N LYS A 298 15.03 -14.94 -6.63
CA LYS A 298 15.63 -14.58 -5.34
C LYS A 298 17.06 -14.07 -5.55
N PRO A 299 17.25 -12.82 -5.98
CA PRO A 299 18.59 -12.29 -6.25
C PRO A 299 19.43 -12.24 -4.97
N ARG A 300 20.73 -12.52 -5.11
CA ARG A 300 21.70 -12.47 -4.00
C ARG A 300 21.89 -11.04 -3.47
N ARG A 301 21.82 -10.04 -4.35
CA ARG A 301 21.94 -8.61 -4.04
C ARG A 301 20.57 -7.96 -4.22
N LEU A 302 19.72 -8.11 -3.21
CA LEU A 302 18.32 -7.64 -3.26
C LEU A 302 18.22 -6.14 -3.53
N LEU A 303 18.99 -5.34 -2.79
CA LEU A 303 18.92 -3.89 -2.88
C LEU A 303 19.38 -3.39 -4.26
N LEU A 304 20.47 -3.95 -4.79
CA LEU A 304 20.95 -3.64 -6.13
C LEU A 304 19.94 -4.02 -7.21
N ALA A 305 19.39 -5.24 -7.14
CA ALA A 305 18.40 -5.73 -8.10
C ALA A 305 17.13 -4.85 -8.08
N GLY A 306 16.63 -4.52 -6.88
CA GLY A 306 15.50 -3.60 -6.72
C GLY A 306 15.79 -2.21 -7.28
N THR A 307 16.95 -1.62 -6.95
CA THR A 307 17.32 -0.28 -7.45
C THR A 307 17.44 -0.26 -8.98
N LEU A 308 17.99 -1.31 -9.61
CA LEU A 308 18.02 -1.43 -11.07
C LEU A 308 16.62 -1.49 -11.69
N CYS A 309 15.66 -2.07 -10.99
CA CYS A 309 14.26 -2.10 -11.41
C CYS A 309 13.55 -0.73 -11.29
N VAL A 310 14.19 0.32 -10.76
CA VAL A 310 13.63 1.68 -10.80
C VAL A 310 13.82 2.34 -12.18
N PHE A 311 14.84 1.96 -12.97
CA PHE A 311 15.03 2.51 -14.32
C PHE A 311 13.79 2.39 -15.23
N PRO A 312 13.08 1.25 -15.30
CA PRO A 312 11.86 1.13 -16.10
C PRO A 312 10.75 2.10 -15.72
N LEU A 313 10.77 2.73 -14.54
CA LEU A 313 9.79 3.75 -14.17
C LEU A 313 9.95 5.06 -14.98
N ALA A 314 11.03 5.21 -15.74
CA ALA A 314 11.16 6.27 -16.74
C ALA A 314 10.27 6.02 -17.97
N LEU A 315 9.92 4.77 -18.27
CA LEU A 315 9.21 4.38 -19.48
C LEU A 315 7.79 4.99 -19.60
N PRO A 316 6.94 5.09 -18.54
CA PRO A 316 5.64 5.74 -18.63
C PRO A 316 5.74 7.17 -19.13
N SER A 317 6.62 7.98 -18.53
CA SER A 317 6.85 9.37 -18.95
C SER A 317 7.37 9.46 -20.38
N ALA A 318 8.36 8.63 -20.73
CA ALA A 318 8.88 8.54 -22.10
C ALA A 318 7.81 8.07 -23.09
N GLY A 319 6.99 7.10 -22.71
CA GLY A 319 5.89 6.58 -23.54
C GLY A 319 4.77 7.58 -23.79
N LEU A 320 4.50 8.48 -22.84
CA LEU A 320 3.58 9.62 -23.03
C LEU A 320 4.19 10.73 -23.90
N ALA A 321 5.51 10.87 -23.89
CA ALA A 321 6.21 11.88 -24.70
C ALA A 321 6.21 11.55 -26.19
N VAL A 322 6.21 10.26 -26.56
CA VAL A 322 6.15 9.77 -27.95
C VAL A 322 4.72 9.34 -28.32
N PRO A 323 4.31 9.41 -29.60
CA PRO A 323 2.99 9.00 -30.03
C PRO A 323 2.88 7.48 -30.10
N LEU A 324 2.92 6.81 -28.94
CA LEU A 324 2.71 5.37 -28.84
C LEU A 324 1.23 5.02 -29.05
N PRO A 325 0.93 3.92 -29.76
CA PRO A 325 -0.42 3.36 -29.75
C PRO A 325 -0.77 2.84 -28.34
N VAL A 326 -2.07 2.75 -28.04
CA VAL A 326 -2.57 2.36 -26.70
C VAL A 326 -1.93 1.05 -26.20
N TRP A 327 -1.80 0.04 -27.07
CA TRP A 327 -1.18 -1.23 -26.71
C TRP A 327 0.32 -1.08 -26.34
N GLY A 328 1.03 -0.18 -27.02
CA GLY A 328 2.43 0.14 -26.68
C GLY A 328 2.54 0.80 -25.30
N LEU A 329 1.63 1.73 -25.00
CA LEU A 329 1.56 2.35 -23.67
C LEU A 329 1.18 1.31 -22.60
N CYS A 330 0.24 0.40 -22.87
CA CYS A 330 -0.10 -0.69 -21.95
C CYS A 330 1.11 -1.59 -21.64
N LEU A 331 1.93 -1.92 -22.64
CA LEU A 331 3.15 -2.71 -22.42
C LEU A 331 4.16 -1.97 -21.53
N VAL A 332 4.37 -0.70 -21.81
CA VAL A 332 5.25 0.17 -21.00
C VAL A 332 4.77 0.25 -19.56
N MET A 333 3.48 0.46 -19.35
CA MET A 333 2.86 0.50 -18.03
C MET A 333 2.99 -0.83 -17.30
N PHE A 334 2.77 -1.96 -17.98
CA PHE A 334 2.95 -3.30 -17.42
C PHE A 334 4.40 -3.53 -16.94
N VAL A 335 5.39 -3.20 -17.76
CA VAL A 335 6.80 -3.35 -17.42
C VAL A 335 7.16 -2.49 -16.21
N SER A 336 6.67 -1.25 -16.17
CA SER A 336 6.91 -0.33 -15.05
C SER A 336 6.23 -0.80 -13.77
N GLY A 337 5.00 -1.31 -13.87
CA GLY A 337 4.30 -1.92 -12.74
C GLY A 337 5.02 -3.15 -12.17
N ALA A 338 5.55 -4.02 -13.04
CA ALA A 338 6.35 -5.16 -12.58
C ALA A 338 7.66 -4.70 -11.90
N ALA A 339 8.30 -3.70 -12.45
CA ALA A 339 9.55 -3.16 -11.95
C ALA A 339 9.40 -2.51 -10.57
N ILE A 340 8.35 -1.70 -10.35
CA ILE A 340 8.11 -1.06 -9.05
C ILE A 340 7.80 -2.10 -7.96
N GLU A 341 7.09 -3.17 -8.28
CA GLU A 341 6.82 -4.22 -7.31
C GLU A 341 8.08 -5.00 -6.94
N VAL A 342 8.95 -5.32 -7.91
CA VAL A 342 10.26 -5.92 -7.64
C VAL A 342 11.09 -5.03 -6.73
N PHE A 343 11.12 -3.71 -6.97
CA PHE A 343 11.76 -2.76 -6.07
C PHE A 343 11.12 -2.80 -4.67
N GLY A 344 9.80 -2.70 -4.57
CA GLY A 344 9.07 -2.66 -3.30
C GLY A 344 9.31 -3.89 -2.43
N VAL A 345 9.26 -5.09 -3.03
CA VAL A 345 9.57 -6.35 -2.31
C VAL A 345 11.03 -6.39 -1.86
N SER A 346 11.95 -5.97 -2.73
CA SER A 346 13.40 -5.92 -2.41
C SER A 346 13.69 -4.93 -1.30
N TRP A 347 13.08 -3.75 -1.35
CA TRP A 347 13.18 -2.70 -0.35
C TRP A 347 12.69 -3.15 1.02
N MET A 348 11.43 -3.61 1.08
CA MET A 348 10.82 -4.06 2.32
C MET A 348 11.60 -5.22 2.96
N THR A 349 12.06 -6.18 2.14
CA THR A 349 12.88 -7.29 2.63
C THR A 349 14.21 -6.81 3.21
N THR A 350 14.87 -5.85 2.55
CA THR A 350 16.12 -5.26 3.04
C THR A 350 15.91 -4.51 4.34
N MET A 351 14.85 -3.70 4.43
CA MET A 351 14.50 -2.98 5.66
C MET A 351 14.30 -3.95 6.84
N HIS A 352 13.56 -5.03 6.64
CA HIS A 352 13.35 -6.05 7.69
C HIS A 352 14.63 -6.80 8.08
N GLN A 353 15.62 -6.92 7.19
CA GLN A 353 16.88 -7.61 7.48
C GLN A 353 17.92 -6.72 8.19
N GLU A 354 17.85 -5.40 7.97
CA GLU A 354 18.89 -4.46 8.40
C GLU A 354 18.45 -3.55 9.55
N ILE A 355 17.15 -3.37 9.78
CA ILE A 355 16.62 -2.49 10.82
C ILE A 355 16.08 -3.35 11.98
N PRO A 356 16.49 -3.08 13.23
CA PRO A 356 15.96 -3.77 14.42
C PRO A 356 14.43 -3.62 14.52
N GLU A 357 13.74 -4.68 14.97
CA GLU A 357 12.27 -4.70 15.06
C GLU A 357 11.71 -3.54 15.90
N GLU A 358 12.40 -3.15 16.98
CA GLU A 358 11.97 -2.06 17.87
C GLU A 358 12.00 -0.68 17.18
N MET A 359 12.89 -0.50 16.18
CA MET A 359 13.06 0.75 15.43
C MET A 359 12.31 0.77 14.11
N PHE A 360 11.84 -0.40 13.63
CA PHE A 360 11.26 -0.56 12.30
C PHE A 360 10.10 0.39 12.02
N SER A 361 9.14 0.50 12.94
CA SER A 361 7.97 1.39 12.80
C SER A 361 8.37 2.87 12.70
N ARG A 362 9.36 3.30 13.50
CA ARG A 362 9.85 4.69 13.53
C ARG A 362 10.59 5.04 12.24
N VAL A 363 11.44 4.15 11.78
CA VAL A 363 12.20 4.33 10.52
C VAL A 363 11.28 4.30 9.31
N SER A 364 10.29 3.38 9.28
CA SER A 364 9.29 3.31 8.21
C SER A 364 8.46 4.58 8.08
N ALA A 365 8.18 5.29 9.18
CA ALA A 365 7.49 6.58 9.13
C ALA A 365 8.30 7.63 8.34
N TYR A 366 9.63 7.67 8.54
CA TYR A 366 10.53 8.54 7.77
C TYR A 366 10.66 8.10 6.31
N ASP A 367 10.68 6.80 6.05
CA ASP A 367 10.68 6.25 4.69
C ASP A 367 9.45 6.71 3.91
N TRP A 368 8.26 6.48 4.45
CA TRP A 368 7.00 6.89 3.81
C TRP A 368 6.89 8.40 3.63
N PHE A 369 7.20 9.17 4.69
CA PHE A 369 7.17 10.63 4.62
C PHE A 369 8.18 11.15 3.59
N GLY A 370 9.42 10.69 3.65
CA GLY A 370 10.47 11.08 2.72
C GLY A 370 10.09 10.76 1.28
N SER A 371 9.63 9.54 1.02
CA SER A 371 9.26 9.07 -0.32
C SER A 371 8.11 9.88 -0.96
N LEU A 372 7.16 10.37 -0.17
CA LEU A 372 5.99 11.09 -0.67
C LEU A 372 6.13 12.62 -0.60
N SER A 373 7.13 13.14 0.11
CA SER A 373 7.24 14.57 0.45
C SER A 373 7.29 15.51 -0.76
N MET A 374 7.92 15.09 -1.86
CA MET A 374 8.05 15.91 -3.08
C MET A 374 6.86 15.80 -4.04
N LEU A 375 5.95 14.84 -3.86
CA LEU A 375 4.82 14.60 -4.76
C LEU A 375 3.87 15.82 -4.88
N PRO A 376 3.43 16.48 -3.78
CA PRO A 376 2.56 17.64 -3.88
C PRO A 376 3.22 18.80 -4.66
N LEU A 377 4.52 19.01 -4.43
CA LEU A 377 5.28 20.04 -5.13
C LEU A 377 5.37 19.75 -6.62
N ALA A 378 5.75 18.51 -6.99
CA ALA A 378 5.88 18.14 -8.40
C ALA A 378 4.56 18.24 -9.16
N THR A 379 3.45 17.83 -8.57
CA THR A 379 2.13 17.96 -9.19
C THR A 379 1.71 19.43 -9.33
N ALA A 380 1.97 20.27 -8.32
CA ALA A 380 1.66 21.70 -8.38
C ALA A 380 2.47 22.45 -9.45
N VAL A 381 3.75 22.10 -9.63
CA VAL A 381 4.61 22.79 -10.62
C VAL A 381 4.48 22.21 -12.04
N ALA A 382 3.77 21.08 -12.22
CA ALA A 382 3.64 20.42 -13.52
C ALA A 382 3.08 21.35 -14.62
N GLY A 383 2.04 22.13 -14.31
CA GLY A 383 1.47 23.09 -15.24
C GLY A 383 2.41 24.24 -15.61
N PRO A 384 2.98 24.97 -14.66
CA PRO A 384 4.05 25.95 -14.92
C PRO A 384 5.22 25.40 -15.75
N VAL A 385 5.69 24.18 -15.47
CA VAL A 385 6.74 23.53 -16.26
C VAL A 385 6.27 23.27 -17.69
N GLU A 386 5.05 22.77 -17.88
CA GLU A 386 4.46 22.56 -19.22
C GLU A 386 4.39 23.86 -20.01
N SER A 387 3.93 24.95 -19.37
CA SER A 387 3.82 26.24 -20.02
C SER A 387 5.18 26.85 -20.42
N ALA A 388 6.24 26.55 -19.66
CA ALA A 388 7.58 27.08 -19.90
C ALA A 388 8.35 26.32 -20.98
N ILE A 389 8.30 24.99 -21.01
CA ILE A 389 9.13 24.13 -21.87
C ILE A 389 8.33 23.19 -22.78
N GLY A 390 7.01 23.19 -22.67
CA GLY A 390 6.11 22.30 -23.38
C GLY A 390 6.01 20.89 -22.76
N ARG A 391 4.85 20.23 -22.98
CA ARG A 391 4.53 18.94 -22.37
C ARG A 391 5.52 17.84 -22.73
N THR A 392 5.90 17.74 -24.01
CA THR A 392 6.84 16.70 -24.47
C THR A 392 8.19 16.83 -23.79
N SER A 393 8.73 18.06 -23.67
CA SER A 393 9.99 18.32 -22.98
C SER A 393 9.89 18.03 -21.47
N ALA A 394 8.76 18.38 -20.84
CA ALA A 394 8.49 18.08 -19.44
C ALA A 394 8.47 16.57 -19.17
N LEU A 395 7.81 15.79 -20.03
CA LEU A 395 7.76 14.34 -19.94
C LEU A 395 9.14 13.69 -20.11
N TRP A 396 9.94 14.15 -21.08
CA TRP A 396 11.33 13.71 -21.21
C TRP A 396 12.18 14.11 -20.02
N GLY A 397 11.93 15.30 -19.44
CA GLY A 397 12.57 15.74 -18.20
C GLY A 397 12.25 14.82 -17.03
N CYS A 398 10.99 14.39 -16.87
CA CYS A 398 10.59 13.40 -15.87
C CYS A 398 11.33 12.07 -16.08
N ALA A 399 11.36 11.54 -17.31
CA ALA A 399 12.08 10.30 -17.61
C ALA A 399 13.58 10.42 -17.33
N ALA A 400 14.22 11.52 -17.73
CA ALA A 400 15.63 11.78 -17.49
C ALA A 400 15.96 11.87 -15.99
N LEU A 401 15.11 12.54 -15.19
CA LEU A 401 15.28 12.63 -13.74
C LEU A 401 15.25 11.24 -13.09
N VAL A 402 14.30 10.38 -13.45
CA VAL A 402 14.27 8.99 -12.95
C VAL A 402 15.59 8.28 -13.22
N VAL A 403 16.11 8.38 -14.45
CA VAL A 403 17.36 7.73 -14.85
C VAL A 403 18.55 8.31 -14.07
N VAL A 404 18.65 9.64 -13.99
CA VAL A 404 19.77 10.34 -13.34
C VAL A 404 19.81 10.03 -11.84
N VAL A 405 18.69 10.17 -11.13
CA VAL A 405 18.70 9.93 -9.67
C VAL A 405 18.91 8.44 -9.34
N THR A 406 18.43 7.54 -10.20
CA THR A 406 18.67 6.10 -10.03
C THR A 406 20.14 5.76 -10.28
N ALA A 407 20.76 6.35 -11.32
CA ALA A 407 22.18 6.19 -11.57
C ALA A 407 23.03 6.78 -10.43
N ALA A 408 22.63 7.93 -9.88
CA ALA A 408 23.33 8.56 -8.76
C ALA A 408 23.33 7.70 -7.49
N VAL A 409 22.18 7.10 -7.15
CA VAL A 409 22.09 6.23 -5.96
C VAL A 409 22.94 4.96 -6.10
N LEU A 410 23.17 4.47 -7.31
CA LEU A 410 24.08 3.35 -7.56
C LEU A 410 25.55 3.68 -7.25
N LEU A 411 25.90 4.96 -7.06
CA LEU A 411 27.25 5.35 -6.62
C LEU A 411 27.48 5.07 -5.13
N VAL A 412 26.42 4.90 -4.35
CA VAL A 412 26.50 4.55 -2.92
C VAL A 412 26.98 3.10 -2.78
N PRO A 413 28.15 2.84 -2.13
CA PRO A 413 28.74 1.50 -2.07
C PRO A 413 27.81 0.47 -1.41
N ASP A 414 27.11 0.84 -0.35
CA ASP A 414 26.20 -0.04 0.40
C ASP A 414 25.09 -0.59 -0.51
N VAL A 415 24.54 0.24 -1.42
CA VAL A 415 23.48 -0.16 -2.35
C VAL A 415 23.96 -1.27 -3.29
N ARG A 416 25.23 -1.22 -3.70
CA ARG A 416 25.80 -2.21 -4.62
C ARG A 416 26.27 -3.49 -3.96
N HIS A 417 26.74 -3.42 -2.70
CA HIS A 417 27.41 -4.53 -2.06
C HIS A 417 26.60 -5.27 -1.01
N MET A 418 25.47 -4.69 -0.57
CA MET A 418 24.60 -5.34 0.40
C MET A 418 24.04 -6.67 -0.14
N THR A 419 24.33 -7.74 0.58
CA THR A 419 23.88 -9.10 0.22
C THR A 419 22.76 -9.56 1.13
N ARG A 420 21.87 -10.36 0.58
CA ARG A 420 20.78 -10.99 1.33
C ARG A 420 21.34 -11.84 2.47
N LYS A 421 20.88 -11.61 3.70
CA LYS A 421 21.16 -12.49 4.83
C LYS A 421 20.37 -13.81 4.64
N PRO A 422 21.00 -14.99 4.83
CA PRO A 422 20.24 -16.25 4.83
C PRO A 422 19.16 -16.16 5.90
N SER A 423 17.92 -16.54 5.57
CA SER A 423 16.92 -16.79 6.62
C SER A 423 17.54 -17.80 7.60
N ALA A 424 17.53 -17.48 8.89
CA ALA A 424 17.85 -18.48 9.90
C ALA A 424 16.95 -19.68 9.62
N THR A 425 17.54 -20.75 9.13
CA THR A 425 16.87 -22.05 9.01
C THR A 425 16.48 -22.37 10.44
N ILE A 426 15.19 -22.39 10.74
CA ILE A 426 14.69 -23.12 11.90
C ILE A 426 15.18 -24.52 11.62
N GLY A 427 16.27 -24.90 12.29
CA GLY A 427 16.79 -26.26 12.22
C GLY A 427 15.64 -27.20 12.56
N PRO A 428 15.54 -28.36 11.91
CA PRO A 428 14.61 -29.37 12.35
C PRO A 428 14.90 -29.58 13.84
N ASP A 429 13.89 -29.38 14.66
CA ASP A 429 13.92 -29.71 16.06
C ASP A 429 14.61 -31.07 16.16
N THR A 430 15.73 -31.10 16.83
CA THR A 430 16.35 -32.36 17.29
C THR A 430 15.40 -32.95 18.33
N GLU A 431 14.28 -33.51 17.85
CA GLU A 431 13.66 -34.65 18.50
C GLU A 431 14.62 -35.82 18.32
N SER A 432 15.55 -35.92 19.20
CA SER A 432 16.33 -37.11 19.33
C SER A 432 16.63 -37.35 20.80
N GLY A 433 16.01 -38.35 21.30
CA GLY A 433 16.56 -39.12 22.34
C GLY A 433 15.97 -38.90 23.72
N GLY A 434 14.71 -39.35 23.85
CA GLY A 434 14.43 -40.01 25.09
C GLY A 434 15.38 -41.19 25.23
N ASN A 435 16.04 -41.31 26.32
CA ASN A 435 16.04 -42.57 27.04
C ASN A 435 16.66 -42.39 28.42
N ALA A 436 15.86 -42.75 29.38
CA ALA A 436 16.12 -43.73 30.41
C ALA A 436 17.56 -43.80 30.92
N GLY A 437 17.70 -43.55 32.18
CA GLY A 437 18.75 -44.19 32.89
C GLY A 437 19.15 -43.49 34.17
N ALA A 438 18.65 -44.06 35.25
CA ALA A 438 19.31 -44.15 36.53
C ALA A 438 19.25 -42.93 37.48
N LEU A 439 18.34 -43.10 38.41
CA LEU A 439 18.54 -42.71 39.80
C LEU A 439 20.01 -42.94 40.19
N ASP A 440 20.69 -41.92 40.68
CA ASP A 440 21.72 -42.16 41.67
C ASP A 440 21.49 -41.24 42.87
N LEU A 441 21.26 -41.89 43.97
CA LEU A 441 20.98 -41.31 45.26
C LEU A 441 22.29 -41.01 45.98
N ALA A 442 22.31 -39.84 46.60
CA ALA A 442 23.01 -39.54 47.82
C ALA A 442 24.55 -39.48 47.82
N LYS A 443 25.03 -38.25 48.01
CA LYS A 443 26.03 -38.02 49.05
C LYS A 443 25.97 -36.59 49.59
N PRO A 444 25.95 -36.39 50.93
CA PRO A 444 25.96 -35.05 51.51
C PRO A 444 27.38 -34.47 51.52
N SER A 445 27.47 -33.19 51.24
CA SER A 445 28.70 -32.38 51.37
C SER A 445 28.95 -32.04 52.84
N PRO A 446 30.21 -32.11 53.31
CA PRO A 446 30.56 -31.73 54.68
C PRO A 446 30.62 -30.20 54.84
N ALA A 447 30.23 -29.80 56.03
CA ALA A 447 30.20 -28.44 56.54
C ALA A 447 31.60 -27.79 56.55
N ASP A 448 31.63 -26.51 56.24
CA ASP A 448 32.77 -25.64 56.40
C ASP A 448 32.56 -24.78 57.67
N PRO A 449 33.55 -24.71 58.58
CA PRO A 449 33.39 -23.92 59.81
C PRO A 449 33.76 -22.47 59.60
N SER A 450 32.92 -21.61 60.13
CA SER A 450 33.17 -20.15 60.31
C SER A 450 34.34 -19.92 61.28
N PRO A 451 35.17 -18.87 61.06
CA PRO A 451 35.91 -18.25 62.14
C PRO A 451 35.29 -16.96 62.58
N ALA A 452 35.12 -16.88 63.90
CA ALA A 452 34.79 -15.68 64.65
C ALA A 452 35.97 -14.71 64.75
N ALA A 453 35.61 -13.45 64.85
CA ALA A 453 36.18 -12.34 65.63
C ALA A 453 37.73 -12.11 65.62
N VAL A 454 38.16 -10.97 65.13
CA VAL A 454 38.66 -9.80 65.88
C VAL A 454 38.38 -8.53 65.06
#